data_ab4d221d41b549523e91944a4872d292
#
_entry.id   ab4d221d41b549523e91944a4872d292
#
_cell.length_a   1.000
_cell.length_b   1.000
_cell.length_c   1.000
_cell.angle_alpha   90.00
_cell.angle_beta   90.00
_cell.angle_gamma   90.00
#
_symmetry.space_group_name_H-M   'P 1'
#
loop_
_entity.id
_entity.type
_entity.pdbx_description
1 polymer ?
#
loop_
_entity_poly.entity_id
_entity_poly.type
_entity_poly.pdbx_seq_one_letter_code
_entity_poly.pdbx_strand_id
1 'polypeptide(L)'
;MATFHDIIGQEQIKEHLQNAISAKKISHAYIISGEKSSGKEFIARVFAMTLQCEKGGTEPCQECHSCKQALSDNQPDIIYVSHEKPNTISVDDIRAQINNDIAIKPYSSPYKIYIMNEAEKMTPQAQNAILKTLEEPPEYAVIMLLTSNVNSLLPTILSRCVVLNMKPVADELVRNYLMHQLQVPDYKAEVCVAFARGNIGKAKSLASSEDFDNIKNEALSLLKYIQDMDLSEITAAIKKITEYKLQINDYLDLIAIWYRDVLLFKATSDVNHLVFREEISAIRRVAQRSSYEGIEEVIEALDKAKRRLDANVNFDLTMELLLLEIKENG
;
A
#
# COMPACT_ATOMS: atom_id res chain seq x y z
N MET A 1 -13.81 10.82 9.11
CA MET A 1 -13.34 12.20 9.24
C MET A 1 -12.03 12.31 8.47
N ALA A 2 -11.64 13.51 8.02
CA ALA A 2 -10.42 13.67 7.23
C ALA A 2 -9.62 14.86 7.82
N THR A 3 -8.82 14.59 8.85
CA THR A 3 -7.95 15.53 9.54
C THR A 3 -6.53 14.97 9.57
N PHE A 4 -5.54 15.79 9.95
CA PHE A 4 -4.17 15.31 10.19
C PHE A 4 -4.09 14.30 11.34
N HIS A 5 -5.02 14.38 12.31
CA HIS A 5 -5.12 13.38 13.38
C HIS A 5 -5.55 11.99 12.88
N ASP A 6 -6.30 11.92 11.78
CA ASP A 6 -6.74 10.66 11.18
C ASP A 6 -5.63 10.00 10.32
N ILE A 7 -4.51 10.71 10.07
CA ILE A 7 -3.34 10.15 9.40
C ILE A 7 -2.55 9.31 10.41
N ILE A 8 -2.53 8.01 10.19
CA ILE A 8 -1.86 7.06 11.09
C ILE A 8 -0.37 7.04 10.77
N GLY A 9 0.46 7.32 11.79
CA GLY A 9 1.89 7.49 11.60
C GLY A 9 2.23 8.74 10.78
N GLN A 10 3.35 8.70 10.03
CA GLN A 10 3.81 9.77 9.14
C GLN A 10 4.05 11.12 9.84
N GLU A 11 4.49 11.09 11.10
CA GLU A 11 4.63 12.30 11.95
C GLU A 11 5.45 13.39 11.26
N GLN A 12 6.58 13.02 10.61
CA GLN A 12 7.44 13.97 9.91
C GLN A 12 6.72 14.69 8.76
N ILE A 13 5.85 13.99 8.04
CA ILE A 13 5.06 14.58 6.94
C ILE A 13 4.00 15.50 7.51
N LYS A 14 3.29 15.07 8.55
CA LYS A 14 2.27 15.88 9.25
C LYS A 14 2.86 17.18 9.75
N GLU A 15 3.95 17.10 10.52
CA GLU A 15 4.65 18.25 11.06
C GLU A 15 5.13 19.21 9.95
N HIS A 16 5.72 18.65 8.88
CA HIS A 16 6.18 19.48 7.75
C HIS A 16 5.03 20.27 7.12
N LEU A 17 3.91 19.60 6.81
CA LEU A 17 2.75 20.22 6.16
C LEU A 17 2.06 21.24 7.09
N GLN A 18 1.87 20.90 8.38
CA GLN A 18 1.29 21.80 9.37
C GLN A 18 2.17 23.02 9.64
N ASN A 19 3.49 22.86 9.70
CA ASN A 19 4.45 23.95 9.83
C ASN A 19 4.44 24.86 8.60
N ALA A 20 4.33 24.31 7.38
CA ALA A 20 4.20 25.11 6.16
C ALA A 20 2.94 25.98 6.19
N ILE A 21 1.81 25.42 6.67
CA ILE A 21 0.55 26.18 6.84
C ILE A 21 0.71 27.29 7.89
N SER A 22 1.22 26.97 9.08
CA SER A 22 1.39 27.90 10.19
C SER A 22 2.29 29.07 9.81
N ALA A 23 3.39 28.78 9.11
CA ALA A 23 4.35 29.77 8.64
C ALA A 23 3.88 30.53 7.39
N LYS A 24 2.74 30.14 6.78
CA LYS A 24 2.25 30.65 5.48
C LYS A 24 3.31 30.53 4.37
N LYS A 25 4.10 29.47 4.42
CA LYS A 25 5.17 29.15 3.44
C LYS A 25 4.84 27.86 2.70
N ILE A 26 3.72 27.87 1.99
CA ILE A 26 3.29 26.74 1.18
C ILE A 26 4.16 26.65 -0.07
N SER A 27 4.74 25.50 -0.33
CA SER A 27 5.45 25.26 -1.60
C SER A 27 4.45 25.13 -2.74
N HIS A 28 4.83 25.56 -3.93
CA HIS A 28 4.03 25.43 -5.14
C HIS A 28 3.93 23.98 -5.64
N ALA A 29 4.84 23.10 -5.21
CA ALA A 29 4.83 21.70 -5.64
C ALA A 29 5.34 20.75 -4.56
N TYR A 30 4.63 19.63 -4.40
CA TYR A 30 4.97 18.53 -3.51
C TYR A 30 4.96 17.21 -4.28
N ILE A 31 5.87 16.31 -3.90
CA ILE A 31 5.84 14.91 -4.30
C ILE A 31 5.62 14.10 -3.04
N ILE A 32 4.54 13.31 -2.98
CA ILE A 32 4.32 12.35 -1.90
C ILE A 32 4.61 10.97 -2.46
N SER A 33 5.73 10.38 -2.00
CA SER A 33 6.21 9.07 -2.45
C SER A 33 5.95 8.01 -1.39
N GLY A 34 5.44 6.86 -1.82
CA GLY A 34 5.17 5.71 -0.95
C GLY A 34 4.50 4.58 -1.73
N GLU A 35 4.45 3.40 -1.16
CA GLU A 35 3.83 2.23 -1.77
C GLU A 35 2.38 2.50 -2.22
N LYS A 36 1.89 1.67 -3.15
CA LYS A 36 0.47 1.69 -3.53
C LYS A 36 -0.39 1.46 -2.29
N SER A 37 -1.50 2.18 -2.17
CA SER A 37 -2.42 2.13 -1.03
C SER A 37 -1.84 2.58 0.33
N SER A 38 -0.67 3.20 0.39
CA SER A 38 -0.07 3.67 1.65
C SER A 38 -0.78 4.87 2.30
N GLY A 39 -1.77 5.46 1.63
CA GLY A 39 -2.50 6.63 2.13
C GLY A 39 -2.02 7.97 1.57
N LYS A 40 -1.21 7.98 0.49
CA LYS A 40 -0.73 9.22 -0.17
C LYS A 40 -1.86 10.19 -0.50
N GLU A 41 -2.91 9.66 -1.12
CA GLU A 41 -4.08 10.45 -1.51
C GLU A 41 -4.80 11.03 -0.30
N PHE A 42 -4.93 10.25 0.78
CA PHE A 42 -5.55 10.74 2.01
C PHE A 42 -4.78 11.92 2.60
N ILE A 43 -3.44 11.86 2.64
CA ILE A 43 -2.58 12.97 3.09
C ILE A 43 -2.77 14.19 2.18
N ALA A 44 -2.75 14.01 0.86
CA ALA A 44 -2.95 15.09 -0.11
C ALA A 44 -4.33 15.76 0.06
N ARG A 45 -5.38 14.96 0.24
CA ARG A 45 -6.76 15.47 0.48
C ARG A 45 -6.88 16.25 1.78
N VAL A 46 -6.31 15.74 2.88
CA VAL A 46 -6.30 16.44 4.17
C VAL A 46 -5.58 17.77 4.04
N PHE A 47 -4.40 17.79 3.42
CA PHE A 47 -3.64 19.00 3.20
C PHE A 47 -4.40 20.01 2.33
N ALA A 48 -4.94 19.55 1.18
CA ALA A 48 -5.74 20.40 0.30
C ALA A 48 -6.96 21.00 1.00
N MET A 49 -7.71 20.19 1.76
CA MET A 49 -8.87 20.63 2.52
C MET A 49 -8.47 21.66 3.61
N THR A 50 -7.32 21.48 4.24
CA THR A 50 -6.82 22.44 5.25
C THR A 50 -6.45 23.78 4.63
N LEU A 51 -5.80 23.75 3.46
CA LEU A 51 -5.46 24.97 2.71
C LEU A 51 -6.69 25.78 2.26
N GLN A 52 -7.79 25.07 1.99
CA GLN A 52 -9.06 25.67 1.53
C GLN A 52 -10.03 25.98 2.69
N CYS A 53 -9.66 25.66 3.93
CA CYS A 53 -10.55 25.85 5.08
C CYS A 53 -10.79 27.34 5.38
N GLU A 54 -12.05 27.79 5.37
CA GLU A 54 -12.43 29.18 5.62
C GLU A 54 -12.10 29.64 7.05
N LYS A 55 -12.09 28.71 8.02
CA LYS A 55 -11.73 29.03 9.41
C LYS A 55 -10.24 29.23 9.61
N GLY A 56 -9.41 28.81 8.65
CA GLY A 56 -7.96 28.80 8.77
C GLY A 56 -7.46 27.80 9.82
N GLY A 57 -6.14 27.81 10.06
CA GLY A 57 -5.49 26.92 11.05
C GLY A 57 -4.79 25.75 10.39
N THR A 58 -4.21 24.86 11.22
CA THR A 58 -3.41 23.69 10.79
C THR A 58 -4.21 22.43 10.64
N GLU A 59 -5.52 22.50 10.89
CA GLU A 59 -6.48 21.40 10.76
C GLU A 59 -7.72 21.88 9.99
N PRO A 60 -8.32 21.04 9.16
CA PRO A 60 -9.57 21.38 8.49
C PRO A 60 -10.73 21.34 9.48
N CYS A 61 -11.59 22.35 9.48
CA CYS A 61 -12.70 22.42 10.43
C CYS A 61 -13.87 21.45 10.14
N GLN A 62 -13.93 20.88 8.93
CA GLN A 62 -14.99 19.96 8.42
C GLN A 62 -16.42 20.52 8.42
N GLU A 63 -16.65 21.75 8.87
CA GLU A 63 -17.96 22.37 9.03
C GLU A 63 -18.25 23.48 8.03
N CYS A 64 -17.20 24.22 7.59
CA CYS A 64 -17.36 25.29 6.62
C CYS A 64 -17.76 24.78 5.24
N HIS A 65 -18.21 25.70 4.39
CA HIS A 65 -18.68 25.34 3.06
C HIS A 65 -17.60 24.64 2.22
N SER A 66 -16.39 25.19 2.20
CA SER A 66 -15.26 24.62 1.46
C SER A 66 -14.87 23.24 1.97
N CYS A 67 -14.80 23.01 3.29
CA CYS A 67 -14.51 21.68 3.84
C CYS A 67 -15.61 20.64 3.46
N LYS A 68 -16.90 21.02 3.51
CA LYS A 68 -17.99 20.13 3.10
C LYS A 68 -17.93 19.78 1.62
N GLN A 69 -17.61 20.74 0.76
CA GLN A 69 -17.40 20.50 -0.66
C GLN A 69 -16.20 19.57 -0.90
N ALA A 70 -15.06 19.77 -0.18
CA ALA A 70 -13.90 18.90 -0.29
C ALA A 70 -14.17 17.46 0.18
N LEU A 71 -14.99 17.29 1.23
CA LEU A 71 -15.40 15.95 1.70
C LEU A 71 -16.29 15.21 0.70
N SER A 72 -17.05 15.93 -0.13
CA SER A 72 -17.90 15.36 -1.17
C SER A 72 -17.29 15.37 -2.58
N ASP A 73 -15.97 15.66 -2.68
CA ASP A 73 -15.22 15.77 -3.94
C ASP A 73 -15.78 16.81 -4.93
N ASN A 74 -16.47 17.84 -4.42
CA ASN A 74 -17.12 18.90 -5.21
C ASN A 74 -16.48 20.28 -5.02
N GLN A 75 -15.30 20.38 -4.40
CA GLN A 75 -14.62 21.65 -4.23
C GLN A 75 -13.93 22.07 -5.54
N PRO A 76 -14.38 23.17 -6.20
CA PRO A 76 -13.97 23.50 -7.56
C PRO A 76 -12.48 23.86 -7.71
N ASP A 77 -11.84 24.29 -6.61
CA ASP A 77 -10.43 24.67 -6.59
C ASP A 77 -9.51 23.51 -6.15
N ILE A 78 -10.05 22.30 -5.94
CA ILE A 78 -9.28 21.07 -5.76
C ILE A 78 -9.52 20.17 -6.97
N ILE A 79 -8.53 20.05 -7.83
CA ILE A 79 -8.63 19.38 -9.11
C ILE A 79 -7.89 18.04 -9.04
N TYR A 80 -8.60 16.95 -9.21
CA TYR A 80 -8.03 15.62 -9.34
C TYR A 80 -7.70 15.37 -10.80
N VAL A 81 -6.40 15.32 -11.12
CA VAL A 81 -5.93 15.09 -12.48
C VAL A 81 -6.20 13.63 -12.86
N SER A 82 -7.05 13.43 -13.83
CA SER A 82 -7.41 12.11 -14.36
C SER A 82 -6.63 11.79 -15.66
N HIS A 83 -6.60 10.54 -16.06
CA HIS A 83 -6.03 10.11 -17.33
C HIS A 83 -6.94 9.08 -17.99
N GLU A 84 -7.08 9.17 -19.33
CA GLU A 84 -7.95 8.27 -20.08
C GLU A 84 -7.36 6.85 -20.18
N LYS A 85 -6.03 6.74 -20.31
CA LYS A 85 -5.34 5.47 -20.47
C LYS A 85 -4.94 4.88 -19.10
N PRO A 86 -5.30 3.64 -18.78
CA PRO A 86 -5.08 3.06 -17.43
C PRO A 86 -3.62 3.09 -16.95
N ASN A 87 -2.66 3.00 -17.89
CA ASN A 87 -1.24 2.84 -17.57
C ASN A 87 -0.35 4.01 -17.99
N THR A 88 -0.93 5.13 -18.46
CA THR A 88 -0.13 6.21 -19.03
C THR A 88 -0.83 7.55 -18.84
N ILE A 89 -0.10 8.53 -18.32
CA ILE A 89 -0.50 9.95 -18.30
C ILE A 89 0.19 10.62 -19.48
N SER A 90 -0.60 11.12 -20.41
CA SER A 90 -0.12 11.70 -21.66
C SER A 90 0.23 13.19 -21.51
N VAL A 91 0.88 13.74 -22.51
CA VAL A 91 1.15 15.18 -22.59
C VAL A 91 -0.15 15.99 -22.69
N ASP A 92 -1.17 15.43 -23.35
CA ASP A 92 -2.45 16.11 -23.55
C ASP A 92 -3.25 16.17 -22.24
N ASP A 93 -3.17 15.13 -21.39
CA ASP A 93 -3.76 15.15 -20.04
C ASP A 93 -3.18 16.30 -19.21
N ILE A 94 -1.85 16.48 -19.24
CA ILE A 94 -1.16 17.57 -18.52
C ILE A 94 -1.55 18.94 -19.07
N ARG A 95 -1.56 19.08 -20.39
CA ARG A 95 -1.90 20.35 -21.04
C ARG A 95 -3.34 20.76 -20.76
N ALA A 96 -4.28 19.84 -20.91
CA ALA A 96 -5.70 20.12 -20.74
C ALA A 96 -6.06 20.46 -19.28
N GLN A 97 -5.56 19.67 -18.32
CA GLN A 97 -6.03 19.76 -16.94
C GLN A 97 -5.15 20.63 -16.03
N ILE A 98 -3.88 20.88 -16.41
CA ILE A 98 -2.98 21.71 -15.60
C ILE A 98 -2.59 22.96 -16.38
N ASN A 99 -1.86 22.84 -17.50
CA ASN A 99 -1.21 23.99 -18.12
C ASN A 99 -2.21 25.04 -18.65
N ASN A 100 -3.33 24.63 -19.21
CA ASN A 100 -4.35 25.53 -19.72
C ASN A 100 -5.23 26.11 -18.60
N ASP A 101 -5.40 25.37 -17.51
CA ASP A 101 -6.29 25.74 -16.42
C ASP A 101 -5.59 26.58 -15.32
N ILE A 102 -4.28 26.40 -15.13
CA ILE A 102 -3.54 27.00 -14.00
C ILE A 102 -3.47 28.53 -14.06
N ALA A 103 -3.59 29.11 -15.26
CA ALA A 103 -3.63 30.57 -15.45
C ALA A 103 -4.94 31.20 -14.96
N ILE A 104 -5.99 30.39 -14.79
CA ILE A 104 -7.29 30.83 -14.28
C ILE A 104 -7.23 30.85 -12.76
N LYS A 105 -7.52 32.01 -12.14
CA LYS A 105 -7.54 32.16 -10.69
C LYS A 105 -8.52 31.21 -10.02
N PRO A 106 -8.29 30.84 -8.73
CA PRO A 106 -9.24 30.06 -7.95
C PRO A 106 -10.64 30.71 -7.96
N TYR A 107 -11.67 29.88 -7.92
CA TYR A 107 -13.06 30.32 -7.97
C TYR A 107 -13.54 30.92 -6.64
N SER A 108 -13.25 30.24 -5.52
CA SER A 108 -13.79 30.58 -4.21
C SER A 108 -12.77 30.52 -3.07
N SER A 109 -11.57 30.03 -3.32
CA SER A 109 -10.61 29.67 -2.29
C SER A 109 -9.26 30.37 -2.52
N PRO A 110 -8.37 30.40 -1.50
CA PRO A 110 -7.07 31.11 -1.64
C PRO A 110 -6.10 30.38 -2.59
N TYR A 111 -6.24 29.06 -2.74
CA TYR A 111 -5.35 28.22 -3.55
C TYR A 111 -6.13 27.47 -4.63
N LYS A 112 -5.45 27.14 -5.73
CA LYS A 112 -5.88 26.22 -6.75
C LYS A 112 -4.96 25.01 -6.70
N ILE A 113 -5.53 23.85 -6.36
CA ILE A 113 -4.77 22.69 -5.95
C ILE A 113 -4.99 21.56 -6.95
N TYR A 114 -3.90 21.02 -7.49
CA TYR A 114 -3.92 19.89 -8.41
C TYR A 114 -3.37 18.67 -7.71
N ILE A 115 -4.12 17.59 -7.66
CA ILE A 115 -3.72 16.30 -7.11
C ILE A 115 -3.63 15.29 -8.25
N MET A 116 -2.44 14.80 -8.51
CA MET A 116 -2.18 13.80 -9.55
C MET A 116 -1.77 12.49 -8.91
N ASN A 117 -2.63 11.50 -9.00
CA ASN A 117 -2.32 10.13 -8.61
C ASN A 117 -1.44 9.42 -9.66
N GLU A 118 -0.66 8.44 -9.22
CA GLU A 118 0.17 7.58 -10.09
C GLU A 118 1.09 8.40 -11.03
N ALA A 119 1.73 9.43 -10.50
CA ALA A 119 2.60 10.32 -11.27
C ALA A 119 3.76 9.59 -11.98
N GLU A 120 4.14 8.39 -11.52
CA GLU A 120 5.07 7.49 -12.20
C GLU A 120 4.60 7.05 -13.59
N LYS A 121 3.31 7.17 -13.91
CA LYS A 121 2.75 6.85 -15.23
C LYS A 121 2.91 7.97 -16.26
N MET A 122 3.41 9.14 -15.86
CA MET A 122 3.69 10.23 -16.80
C MET A 122 4.74 9.82 -17.83
N THR A 123 4.41 9.98 -19.11
CA THR A 123 5.41 9.83 -20.17
C THR A 123 6.51 10.90 -20.01
N PRO A 124 7.73 10.68 -20.55
CA PRO A 124 8.77 11.71 -20.54
C PRO A 124 8.30 13.05 -21.15
N GLN A 125 7.43 13.00 -22.16
CA GLN A 125 6.84 14.19 -22.78
C GLN A 125 5.86 14.89 -21.84
N ALA A 126 5.05 14.15 -21.08
CA ALA A 126 4.15 14.69 -20.08
C ALA A 126 4.94 15.35 -18.92
N GLN A 127 6.01 14.69 -18.46
CA GLN A 127 6.90 15.24 -17.46
C GLN A 127 7.57 16.55 -17.91
N ASN A 128 8.01 16.62 -19.17
CA ASN A 128 8.56 17.86 -19.72
C ASN A 128 7.50 18.97 -19.87
N ALA A 129 6.25 18.60 -20.16
CA ALA A 129 5.17 19.57 -20.32
C ALA A 129 4.80 20.30 -19.02
N ILE A 130 4.98 19.66 -17.86
CA ILE A 130 4.67 20.28 -16.55
C ILE A 130 5.83 21.17 -16.05
N LEU A 131 7.06 21.02 -16.57
CA LEU A 131 8.24 21.73 -16.06
C LEU A 131 8.06 23.25 -16.09
N LYS A 132 7.52 23.82 -17.16
CA LYS A 132 7.29 25.26 -17.24
C LYS A 132 6.40 25.76 -16.11
N THR A 133 5.37 25.02 -15.77
CA THR A 133 4.45 25.33 -14.68
C THR A 133 5.12 25.22 -13.31
N LEU A 134 6.05 24.26 -13.15
CA LEU A 134 6.83 24.10 -11.92
C LEU A 134 7.92 25.18 -11.75
N GLU A 135 8.41 25.77 -12.85
CA GLU A 135 9.42 26.83 -12.84
C GLU A 135 8.82 28.20 -12.55
N GLU A 136 7.68 28.50 -13.13
CA GLU A 136 6.99 29.78 -13.00
C GLU A 136 5.53 29.59 -12.54
N PRO A 137 5.31 29.05 -11.34
CA PRO A 137 3.96 28.79 -10.86
C PRO A 137 3.26 30.08 -10.44
N PRO A 138 1.95 30.26 -10.70
CA PRO A 138 1.17 31.32 -10.04
C PRO A 138 1.21 31.16 -8.52
N GLU A 139 1.21 32.26 -7.77
CA GLU A 139 1.31 32.27 -6.30
C GLU A 139 0.21 31.45 -5.60
N TYR A 140 -0.94 31.31 -6.25
CA TYR A 140 -2.08 30.55 -5.72
C TYR A 140 -2.06 29.07 -6.09
N ALA A 141 -1.12 28.62 -6.92
CA ALA A 141 -1.11 27.25 -7.43
C ALA A 141 -0.32 26.31 -6.50
N VAL A 142 -0.92 25.15 -6.22
CA VAL A 142 -0.26 24.04 -5.49
C VAL A 142 -0.44 22.75 -6.28
N ILE A 143 0.67 22.09 -6.64
CA ILE A 143 0.66 20.84 -7.39
C ILE A 143 1.16 19.73 -6.48
N MET A 144 0.37 18.65 -6.36
CA MET A 144 0.73 17.46 -5.58
C MET A 144 0.84 16.23 -6.50
N LEU A 145 2.04 15.72 -6.66
CA LEU A 145 2.35 14.52 -7.42
C LEU A 145 2.45 13.34 -6.47
N LEU A 146 1.57 12.36 -6.60
CA LEU A 146 1.54 11.17 -5.77
C LEU A 146 2.14 10.00 -6.56
N THR A 147 3.20 9.40 -6.05
CA THR A 147 3.93 8.36 -6.78
C THR A 147 4.26 7.16 -5.91
N SER A 148 4.31 5.97 -6.50
CA SER A 148 4.85 4.76 -5.88
C SER A 148 6.34 4.57 -6.18
N ASN A 149 6.87 5.30 -7.17
CA ASN A 149 8.27 5.22 -7.58
C ASN A 149 8.81 6.61 -7.93
N VAL A 150 9.49 7.23 -6.98
CA VAL A 150 10.08 8.57 -7.15
C VAL A 150 11.16 8.60 -8.25
N ASN A 151 11.85 7.46 -8.47
CA ASN A 151 12.93 7.37 -9.47
C ASN A 151 12.42 7.37 -10.93
N SER A 152 11.12 7.19 -11.14
CA SER A 152 10.51 7.33 -12.48
C SER A 152 10.32 8.79 -12.91
N LEU A 153 10.43 9.72 -11.97
CA LEU A 153 10.31 11.15 -12.24
C LEU A 153 11.67 11.75 -12.62
N LEU A 154 11.64 12.69 -13.58
CA LEU A 154 12.85 13.36 -14.03
C LEU A 154 13.52 14.15 -12.88
N PRO A 155 14.88 14.16 -12.83
CA PRO A 155 15.61 14.97 -11.85
C PRO A 155 15.22 16.45 -11.85
N THR A 156 14.82 16.97 -13.02
CA THR A 156 14.32 18.35 -13.18
C THR A 156 13.01 18.61 -12.46
N ILE A 157 12.13 17.63 -12.32
CA ILE A 157 10.91 17.71 -11.48
C ILE A 157 11.29 17.62 -10.01
N LEU A 158 12.13 16.63 -9.64
CA LEU A 158 12.55 16.42 -8.26
C LEU A 158 13.21 17.67 -7.65
N SER A 159 14.01 18.39 -8.43
CA SER A 159 14.70 19.59 -7.96
C SER A 159 13.78 20.81 -7.69
N ARG A 160 12.53 20.76 -8.18
CA ARG A 160 11.54 21.84 -8.05
C ARG A 160 10.40 21.55 -7.10
N CYS A 161 10.37 20.34 -6.57
CA CYS A 161 9.31 19.88 -5.68
C CYS A 161 9.85 19.55 -4.28
N VAL A 162 9.03 19.76 -3.27
CA VAL A 162 9.30 19.23 -1.92
C VAL A 162 8.95 17.75 -1.92
N VAL A 163 9.93 16.88 -1.70
CA VAL A 163 9.73 15.43 -1.70
C VAL A 163 9.44 14.94 -0.28
N LEU A 164 8.27 14.34 -0.10
CA LEU A 164 7.80 13.76 1.15
C LEU A 164 7.74 12.24 1.00
N ASN A 165 8.67 11.53 1.61
CA ASN A 165 8.75 10.07 1.54
C ASN A 165 7.99 9.45 2.71
N MET A 166 6.93 8.70 2.40
CA MET A 166 6.18 7.93 3.39
C MET A 166 7.02 6.75 3.88
N LYS A 167 6.91 6.47 5.17
CA LYS A 167 7.56 5.32 5.81
C LYS A 167 6.51 4.26 6.15
N PRO A 168 6.89 2.97 6.22
CA PRO A 168 6.03 1.96 6.81
C PRO A 168 5.59 2.38 8.22
N VAL A 169 4.31 2.19 8.51
CA VAL A 169 3.74 2.49 9.83
C VAL A 169 4.07 1.33 10.78
N ALA A 170 4.35 1.65 12.05
CA ALA A 170 4.62 0.62 13.06
C ALA A 170 3.44 -0.35 13.19
N ASP A 171 3.73 -1.64 13.33
CA ASP A 171 2.74 -2.72 13.38
C ASP A 171 1.69 -2.50 14.48
N GLU A 172 2.10 -1.96 15.63
CA GLU A 172 1.19 -1.63 16.73
C GLU A 172 0.14 -0.59 16.33
N LEU A 173 0.54 0.44 15.57
CA LEU A 173 -0.40 1.48 15.09
C LEU A 173 -1.37 0.90 14.05
N VAL A 174 -0.88 0.02 13.16
CA VAL A 174 -1.74 -0.68 12.19
C VAL A 174 -2.73 -1.59 12.90
N ARG A 175 -2.28 -2.37 13.89
CA ARG A 175 -3.13 -3.22 14.72
C ARG A 175 -4.21 -2.42 15.45
N ASN A 176 -3.83 -1.35 16.13
CA ASN A 176 -4.75 -0.47 16.85
C ASN A 176 -5.82 0.10 15.91
N TYR A 177 -5.43 0.52 14.71
CA TYR A 177 -6.36 0.99 13.68
C TYR A 177 -7.37 -0.08 13.28
N LEU A 178 -6.91 -1.30 12.96
CA LEU A 178 -7.77 -2.41 12.56
C LEU A 178 -8.75 -2.80 13.68
N MET A 179 -8.25 -2.94 14.91
CA MET A 179 -9.06 -3.41 16.03
C MET A 179 -10.04 -2.36 16.54
N HIS A 180 -9.61 -1.11 16.72
CA HIS A 180 -10.42 -0.08 17.36
C HIS A 180 -11.27 0.73 16.38
N GLN A 181 -10.78 1.00 15.17
CA GLN A 181 -11.55 1.79 14.20
C GLN A 181 -12.37 0.93 13.24
N LEU A 182 -11.83 -0.25 12.85
CA LEU A 182 -12.52 -1.16 11.92
C LEU A 182 -13.16 -2.36 12.59
N GLN A 183 -13.03 -2.50 13.92
CA GLN A 183 -13.62 -3.60 14.71
C GLN A 183 -13.18 -4.99 14.22
N VAL A 184 -11.97 -5.10 13.68
CA VAL A 184 -11.41 -6.37 13.20
C VAL A 184 -10.99 -7.21 14.41
N PRO A 185 -11.35 -8.51 14.50
CA PRO A 185 -10.91 -9.39 15.56
C PRO A 185 -9.36 -9.50 15.61
N ASP A 186 -8.80 -9.66 16.84
CA ASP A 186 -7.35 -9.67 17.07
C ASP A 186 -6.59 -10.66 16.18
N TYR A 187 -7.05 -11.91 16.12
CA TYR A 187 -6.42 -12.95 15.28
C TYR A 187 -6.37 -12.61 13.79
N LYS A 188 -7.39 -11.91 13.27
CA LYS A 188 -7.43 -11.46 11.88
C LYS A 188 -6.56 -10.22 11.70
N ALA A 189 -6.56 -9.32 12.68
CA ALA A 189 -5.72 -8.12 12.66
C ALA A 189 -4.23 -8.48 12.60
N GLU A 190 -3.77 -9.48 13.38
CA GLU A 190 -2.38 -9.96 13.36
C GLU A 190 -1.95 -10.41 11.96
N VAL A 191 -2.76 -11.22 11.29
CA VAL A 191 -2.49 -11.67 9.92
C VAL A 191 -2.41 -10.46 8.97
N CYS A 192 -3.39 -9.55 9.04
CA CYS A 192 -3.42 -8.36 8.16
C CYS A 192 -2.21 -7.44 8.39
N VAL A 193 -1.77 -7.27 9.65
CA VAL A 193 -0.58 -6.48 10.01
C VAL A 193 0.68 -7.09 9.39
N ALA A 194 0.89 -8.40 9.57
CA ALA A 194 2.04 -9.11 9.02
C ALA A 194 2.14 -8.99 7.50
N PHE A 195 0.99 -9.10 6.81
CA PHE A 195 0.90 -8.95 5.35
C PHE A 195 1.07 -7.52 4.86
N ALA A 196 0.56 -6.57 5.61
CA ALA A 196 0.58 -5.16 5.24
C ALA A 196 1.97 -4.53 5.36
N ARG A 197 2.83 -5.06 6.23
CA ARG A 197 4.20 -4.54 6.47
C ARG A 197 4.21 -3.02 6.66
N GLY A 198 3.30 -2.52 7.48
CA GLY A 198 3.16 -1.08 7.75
C GLY A 198 2.37 -0.28 6.70
N ASN A 199 1.74 -0.94 5.73
CA ASN A 199 0.87 -0.29 4.74
C ASN A 199 -0.60 -0.33 5.20
N ILE A 200 -1.11 0.79 5.70
CA ILE A 200 -2.46 0.92 6.28
C ILE A 200 -3.56 0.54 5.29
N GLY A 201 -3.47 1.02 4.05
CA GLY A 201 -4.52 0.74 3.07
C GLY A 201 -4.52 -0.72 2.63
N LYS A 202 -3.34 -1.36 2.53
CA LYS A 202 -3.24 -2.79 2.30
C LYS A 202 -3.85 -3.56 3.47
N ALA A 203 -3.54 -3.19 4.71
CA ALA A 203 -4.10 -3.81 5.91
C ALA A 203 -5.64 -3.71 5.93
N LYS A 204 -6.19 -2.54 5.64
CA LYS A 204 -7.63 -2.31 5.53
C LYS A 204 -8.26 -3.18 4.44
N SER A 205 -7.67 -3.23 3.26
CA SER A 205 -8.16 -4.04 2.13
C SER A 205 -8.21 -5.53 2.49
N LEU A 206 -7.14 -6.06 3.08
CA LEU A 206 -7.06 -7.46 3.52
C LEU A 206 -8.11 -7.77 4.59
N ALA A 207 -8.30 -6.87 5.55
CA ALA A 207 -9.26 -7.07 6.63
C ALA A 207 -10.72 -7.16 6.16
N SER A 208 -11.06 -6.52 5.02
CA SER A 208 -12.40 -6.52 4.43
C SER A 208 -12.57 -7.50 3.26
N SER A 209 -11.53 -8.25 2.89
CA SER A 209 -11.55 -9.16 1.74
C SER A 209 -12.00 -10.57 2.15
N GLU A 210 -13.13 -11.03 1.63
CA GLU A 210 -13.57 -12.43 1.74
C GLU A 210 -12.63 -13.37 0.96
N ASP A 211 -12.14 -12.92 -0.20
CA ASP A 211 -11.21 -13.69 -1.01
C ASP A 211 -9.92 -13.99 -0.24
N PHE A 212 -9.40 -13.01 0.50
CA PHE A 212 -8.21 -13.21 1.33
C PHE A 212 -8.46 -14.21 2.47
N ASP A 213 -9.63 -14.17 3.09
CA ASP A 213 -10.00 -15.17 4.11
C ASP A 213 -10.08 -16.58 3.53
N ASN A 214 -10.61 -16.74 2.32
CA ASN A 214 -10.68 -18.03 1.62
C ASN A 214 -9.27 -18.54 1.29
N ILE A 215 -8.41 -17.70 0.70
CA ILE A 215 -7.01 -18.03 0.40
C ILE A 215 -6.27 -18.45 1.67
N LYS A 216 -6.41 -17.70 2.76
CA LYS A 216 -5.79 -18.00 4.05
C LYS A 216 -6.23 -19.37 4.56
N ASN A 217 -7.52 -19.63 4.59
CA ASN A 217 -8.07 -20.89 5.11
C ASN A 217 -7.61 -22.10 4.29
N GLU A 218 -7.56 -21.96 2.95
CA GLU A 218 -7.08 -23.02 2.07
C GLU A 218 -5.57 -23.27 2.27
N ALA A 219 -4.75 -22.20 2.33
CA ALA A 219 -3.31 -22.33 2.57
C ALA A 219 -3.01 -22.97 3.93
N LEU A 220 -3.70 -22.55 5.00
CA LEU A 220 -3.52 -23.14 6.33
C LEU A 220 -3.98 -24.61 6.35
N SER A 221 -5.08 -24.95 5.66
CA SER A 221 -5.54 -26.33 5.55
C SER A 221 -4.49 -27.21 4.86
N LEU A 222 -3.92 -26.74 3.75
CA LEU A 222 -2.84 -27.44 3.06
C LEU A 222 -1.63 -27.66 3.97
N LEU A 223 -1.13 -26.60 4.61
CA LEU A 223 0.09 -26.63 5.43
C LEU A 223 -0.02 -27.55 6.66
N LYS A 224 -1.23 -27.72 7.20
CA LYS A 224 -1.48 -28.62 8.33
C LYS A 224 -1.30 -30.10 7.97
N TYR A 225 -1.55 -30.49 6.73
CA TYR A 225 -1.65 -31.89 6.32
C TYR A 225 -0.69 -32.30 5.21
N ILE A 226 0.03 -31.37 4.58
CA ILE A 226 0.86 -31.62 3.39
C ILE A 226 1.90 -32.73 3.59
N GLN A 227 2.46 -32.85 4.80
CA GLN A 227 3.45 -33.89 5.11
C GLN A 227 2.86 -35.30 5.02
N ASP A 228 1.56 -35.46 5.29
CA ASP A 228 0.85 -36.75 5.31
C ASP A 228 0.12 -37.03 3.98
N MET A 229 0.07 -36.06 3.03
CA MET A 229 -0.61 -36.19 1.73
C MET A 229 0.12 -37.13 0.79
N ASP A 230 -0.63 -37.86 -0.02
CA ASP A 230 -0.09 -38.61 -1.15
C ASP A 230 0.06 -37.74 -2.42
N LEU A 231 0.64 -38.29 -3.50
CA LEU A 231 0.83 -37.56 -4.76
C LEU A 231 -0.50 -37.15 -5.43
N SER A 232 -1.55 -37.95 -5.26
CA SER A 232 -2.88 -37.66 -5.80
C SER A 232 -3.50 -36.46 -5.08
N GLU A 233 -3.35 -36.43 -3.76
CA GLU A 233 -3.81 -35.28 -2.91
C GLU A 233 -3.05 -34.03 -3.21
N ILE A 234 -1.72 -34.09 -3.43
CA ILE A 234 -0.92 -32.94 -3.87
C ILE A 234 -1.40 -32.40 -5.22
N THR A 235 -1.65 -33.30 -6.17
CA THR A 235 -2.19 -32.89 -7.49
C THR A 235 -3.56 -32.23 -7.36
N ALA A 236 -4.42 -32.73 -6.47
CA ALA A 236 -5.72 -32.14 -6.19
C ALA A 236 -5.56 -30.72 -5.53
N ALA A 237 -4.59 -30.57 -4.63
CA ALA A 237 -4.27 -29.28 -4.01
C ALA A 237 -3.80 -28.25 -5.05
N ILE A 238 -2.95 -28.64 -6.00
CA ILE A 238 -2.49 -27.75 -7.10
C ILE A 238 -3.69 -27.24 -7.91
N LYS A 239 -4.65 -28.11 -8.23
CA LYS A 239 -5.88 -27.69 -8.95
C LYS A 239 -6.67 -26.64 -8.18
N LYS A 240 -6.80 -26.76 -6.86
CA LYS A 240 -7.45 -25.76 -6.02
C LYS A 240 -6.65 -24.46 -6.00
N ILE A 241 -5.32 -24.51 -5.85
CA ILE A 241 -4.46 -23.33 -5.85
C ILE A 241 -4.56 -22.57 -7.18
N THR A 242 -4.84 -23.28 -8.29
CA THR A 242 -5.03 -22.65 -9.61
C THR A 242 -6.22 -21.67 -9.62
N GLU A 243 -7.23 -21.86 -8.78
CA GLU A 243 -8.35 -20.92 -8.62
C GLU A 243 -7.88 -19.56 -8.09
N TYR A 244 -6.77 -19.54 -7.34
CA TYR A 244 -6.14 -18.33 -6.77
C TYR A 244 -4.96 -17.80 -7.59
N LYS A 245 -4.86 -18.17 -8.86
CA LYS A 245 -3.72 -17.79 -9.72
C LYS A 245 -3.47 -16.29 -9.80
N LEU A 246 -4.52 -15.46 -9.73
CA LEU A 246 -4.39 -14.00 -9.74
C LEU A 246 -3.87 -13.43 -8.42
N GLN A 247 -4.07 -14.13 -7.31
CA GLN A 247 -3.60 -13.79 -5.97
C GLN A 247 -2.49 -14.74 -5.48
N ILE A 248 -1.78 -15.38 -6.40
CA ILE A 248 -0.79 -16.41 -6.04
C ILE A 248 0.31 -15.88 -5.13
N ASN A 249 0.69 -14.61 -5.28
CA ASN A 249 1.69 -13.98 -4.42
C ASN A 249 1.20 -13.90 -2.96
N ASP A 250 -0.08 -13.60 -2.74
CA ASP A 250 -0.65 -13.60 -1.38
C ASP A 250 -0.68 -15.02 -0.80
N TYR A 251 -0.97 -16.04 -1.63
CA TYR A 251 -0.91 -17.44 -1.22
C TYR A 251 0.50 -17.86 -0.80
N LEU A 252 1.52 -17.52 -1.58
CA LEU A 252 2.93 -17.82 -1.27
C LEU A 252 3.43 -17.02 -0.05
N ASP A 253 2.96 -15.78 0.14
CA ASP A 253 3.27 -14.99 1.33
C ASP A 253 2.66 -15.63 2.60
N LEU A 254 1.47 -16.24 2.52
CA LEU A 254 0.88 -17.02 3.63
C LEU A 254 1.76 -18.20 4.02
N ILE A 255 2.26 -18.97 3.06
CA ILE A 255 3.19 -20.07 3.31
C ILE A 255 4.48 -19.55 3.96
N ALA A 256 5.03 -18.44 3.46
CA ALA A 256 6.24 -17.85 4.01
C ALA A 256 6.06 -17.41 5.48
N ILE A 257 4.92 -16.79 5.83
CA ILE A 257 4.60 -16.40 7.21
C ILE A 257 4.41 -17.63 8.10
N TRP A 258 3.81 -18.69 7.58
CA TRP A 258 3.67 -19.95 8.31
C TRP A 258 5.05 -20.52 8.68
N TYR A 259 5.97 -20.65 7.74
CA TYR A 259 7.31 -21.17 8.02
C TYR A 259 8.16 -20.24 8.86
N ARG A 260 7.95 -18.91 8.79
CA ARG A 260 8.49 -17.96 9.76
C ARG A 260 8.01 -18.29 11.18
N ASP A 261 6.73 -18.53 11.36
CA ASP A 261 6.16 -18.87 12.67
C ASP A 261 6.68 -20.24 13.18
N VAL A 262 6.81 -21.24 12.29
CA VAL A 262 7.42 -22.53 12.59
C VAL A 262 8.88 -22.35 13.07
N LEU A 263 9.68 -21.57 12.33
CA LEU A 263 11.08 -21.29 12.67
C LEU A 263 11.19 -20.55 14.00
N LEU A 264 10.37 -19.52 14.20
CA LEU A 264 10.35 -18.72 15.42
C LEU A 264 9.98 -19.58 16.64
N PHE A 265 8.94 -20.40 16.52
CA PHE A 265 8.54 -21.31 17.58
C PHE A 265 9.61 -22.37 17.88
N LYS A 266 10.25 -22.95 16.83
CA LYS A 266 11.35 -23.89 16.97
C LYS A 266 12.54 -23.30 17.73
N ALA A 267 12.86 -22.03 17.48
CA ALA A 267 13.98 -21.35 18.09
C ALA A 267 13.71 -20.86 19.52
N THR A 268 12.49 -20.37 19.80
CA THR A 268 12.18 -19.63 21.05
C THR A 268 11.17 -20.34 21.95
N SER A 269 10.35 -21.23 21.40
CA SER A 269 9.17 -21.81 22.05
C SER A 269 8.14 -20.77 22.54
N ASP A 270 8.25 -19.51 22.06
CA ASP A 270 7.37 -18.41 22.42
C ASP A 270 6.20 -18.30 21.43
N VAL A 271 4.99 -18.28 21.97
CA VAL A 271 3.75 -18.20 21.19
C VAL A 271 3.34 -16.74 20.93
N ASN A 272 3.83 -15.80 21.74
CA ASN A 272 3.34 -14.42 21.73
C ASN A 272 3.71 -13.67 20.43
N HIS A 273 4.76 -14.09 19.74
CA HIS A 273 5.25 -13.47 18.52
C HIS A 273 4.78 -14.17 17.22
N LEU A 274 3.94 -15.20 17.34
CA LEU A 274 3.38 -15.90 16.19
C LEU A 274 2.23 -15.10 15.58
N VAL A 275 2.16 -15.11 14.24
CA VAL A 275 1.04 -14.53 13.48
C VAL A 275 -0.17 -15.47 13.52
N PHE A 276 0.06 -16.79 13.35
CA PHE A 276 -0.98 -17.82 13.36
C PHE A 276 -1.09 -18.49 14.72
N ARG A 277 -1.34 -17.71 15.79
CA ARG A 277 -1.43 -18.23 17.18
C ARG A 277 -2.50 -19.30 17.36
N GLU A 278 -3.61 -19.19 16.64
CA GLU A 278 -4.71 -20.18 16.69
C GLU A 278 -4.28 -21.56 16.17
N GLU A 279 -3.21 -21.60 15.37
CA GLU A 279 -2.69 -22.82 14.76
C GLU A 279 -1.48 -23.41 15.51
N ILE A 280 -1.28 -23.00 16.76
CA ILE A 280 -0.12 -23.40 17.57
C ILE A 280 0.12 -24.90 17.60
N SER A 281 -0.96 -25.72 17.64
CA SER A 281 -0.85 -27.17 17.67
C SER A 281 -0.22 -27.74 16.39
N ALA A 282 -0.56 -27.20 15.23
CA ALA A 282 0.02 -27.57 13.97
C ALA A 282 1.45 -27.05 13.82
N ILE A 283 1.68 -25.77 14.17
CA ILE A 283 3.01 -25.14 14.16
C ILE A 283 3.99 -25.94 15.01
N ARG A 284 3.59 -26.34 16.23
CA ARG A 284 4.41 -27.18 17.14
C ARG A 284 4.76 -28.51 16.51
N ARG A 285 3.79 -29.19 15.87
CA ARG A 285 4.00 -30.48 15.22
C ARG A 285 5.02 -30.36 14.08
N VAL A 286 4.87 -29.36 13.21
CA VAL A 286 5.78 -29.10 12.11
C VAL A 286 7.18 -28.74 12.67
N ALA A 287 7.28 -27.84 13.63
CA ALA A 287 8.55 -27.44 14.25
C ALA A 287 9.32 -28.59 14.92
N GLN A 288 8.62 -29.62 15.39
CA GLN A 288 9.26 -30.82 15.96
C GLN A 288 9.76 -31.77 14.88
N ARG A 289 9.08 -31.85 13.73
CA ARG A 289 9.43 -32.76 12.62
C ARG A 289 10.52 -32.21 11.73
N SER A 290 10.44 -30.91 11.38
CA SER A 290 11.37 -30.27 10.45
C SER A 290 12.72 -29.96 11.10
N SER A 291 13.81 -30.04 10.34
CA SER A 291 15.12 -29.53 10.73
C SER A 291 15.23 -28.02 10.44
N TYR A 292 16.29 -27.36 10.92
CA TYR A 292 16.54 -25.95 10.53
C TYR A 292 16.90 -25.87 9.05
N GLU A 293 17.71 -26.82 8.56
CA GLU A 293 18.08 -26.91 7.15
C GLU A 293 16.85 -27.12 6.27
N GLY A 294 15.93 -28.04 6.66
CA GLY A 294 14.70 -28.29 5.92
C GLY A 294 13.80 -27.05 5.82
N ILE A 295 13.67 -26.27 6.92
CA ILE A 295 12.92 -25.01 6.88
C ILE A 295 13.61 -24.00 5.94
N GLU A 296 14.93 -23.92 5.92
CA GLU A 296 15.71 -23.07 5.01
C GLU A 296 15.46 -23.46 3.55
N GLU A 297 15.49 -24.77 3.22
CA GLU A 297 15.18 -25.29 1.89
C GLU A 297 13.77 -24.93 1.42
N VAL A 298 12.77 -25.00 2.31
CA VAL A 298 11.40 -24.54 2.00
C VAL A 298 11.36 -23.04 1.71
N ILE A 299 12.06 -22.20 2.48
CA ILE A 299 12.10 -20.75 2.25
C ILE A 299 12.76 -20.44 0.90
N GLU A 300 13.86 -21.12 0.57
CA GLU A 300 14.49 -20.99 -0.74
C GLU A 300 13.59 -21.45 -1.89
N ALA A 301 12.85 -22.54 -1.70
CA ALA A 301 11.91 -23.05 -2.70
C ALA A 301 10.77 -22.05 -2.94
N LEU A 302 10.28 -21.36 -1.89
CA LEU A 302 9.30 -20.28 -2.02
C LEU A 302 9.83 -19.13 -2.86
N ASP A 303 11.06 -18.68 -2.61
CA ASP A 303 11.68 -17.60 -3.39
C ASP A 303 11.93 -18.01 -4.85
N LYS A 304 12.30 -19.28 -5.08
CA LYS A 304 12.44 -19.85 -6.43
C LYS A 304 11.07 -19.89 -7.14
N ALA A 305 10.01 -20.30 -6.44
CA ALA A 305 8.65 -20.35 -6.99
C ALA A 305 8.15 -18.97 -7.40
N LYS A 306 8.31 -17.95 -6.54
CA LYS A 306 7.96 -16.54 -6.86
C LYS A 306 8.67 -16.06 -8.12
N ARG A 307 9.99 -16.23 -8.20
CA ARG A 307 10.78 -15.83 -9.38
C ARG A 307 10.35 -16.56 -10.66
N ARG A 308 9.99 -17.84 -10.59
CA ARG A 308 9.50 -18.62 -11.74
C ARG A 308 8.14 -18.12 -12.22
N LEU A 309 7.23 -17.83 -11.30
CA LEU A 309 5.90 -17.31 -11.63
C LEU A 309 5.98 -15.91 -12.22
N ASP A 310 6.83 -15.04 -11.69
CA ASP A 310 7.09 -13.70 -12.25
C ASP A 310 7.69 -13.77 -13.67
N ALA A 311 8.50 -14.82 -13.95
CA ALA A 311 9.05 -15.10 -15.27
C ALA A 311 8.08 -15.86 -16.19
N ASN A 312 6.80 -16.03 -15.81
CA ASN A 312 5.78 -16.76 -16.56
C ASN A 312 6.14 -18.23 -16.85
N VAL A 313 6.88 -18.90 -15.98
CA VAL A 313 7.12 -20.35 -16.04
C VAL A 313 5.80 -21.08 -15.77
N ASN A 314 5.69 -22.32 -16.25
CA ASN A 314 4.49 -23.15 -16.07
C ASN A 314 4.06 -23.21 -14.60
N PHE A 315 2.81 -22.81 -14.35
CA PHE A 315 2.24 -22.69 -13.02
C PHE A 315 2.19 -24.01 -12.27
N ASP A 316 1.60 -25.04 -12.91
CA ASP A 316 1.37 -26.34 -12.26
C ASP A 316 2.71 -26.99 -11.86
N LEU A 317 3.69 -26.98 -12.76
CA LEU A 317 5.04 -27.50 -12.49
C LEU A 317 5.75 -26.73 -11.38
N THR A 318 5.58 -25.40 -11.34
CA THR A 318 6.20 -24.57 -10.31
C THR A 318 5.60 -24.88 -8.94
N MET A 319 4.28 -25.01 -8.86
CA MET A 319 3.60 -25.36 -7.61
C MET A 319 3.87 -26.78 -7.18
N GLU A 320 3.95 -27.74 -8.12
CA GLU A 320 4.29 -29.13 -7.83
C GLU A 320 5.67 -29.24 -7.16
N LEU A 321 6.69 -28.61 -7.75
CA LEU A 321 8.04 -28.59 -7.17
C LEU A 321 8.06 -27.94 -5.78
N LEU A 322 7.32 -26.86 -5.58
CA LEU A 322 7.22 -26.20 -4.27
C LEU A 322 6.55 -27.11 -3.23
N LEU A 323 5.40 -27.70 -3.58
CA LEU A 323 4.65 -28.54 -2.63
C LEU A 323 5.38 -29.84 -2.27
N LEU A 324 6.14 -30.41 -3.20
CA LEU A 324 7.01 -31.57 -2.93
C LEU A 324 8.14 -31.18 -1.95
N GLU A 325 8.78 -30.03 -2.16
CA GLU A 325 9.82 -29.52 -1.25
C GLU A 325 9.27 -29.30 0.16
N ILE A 326 8.08 -28.67 0.25
CA ILE A 326 7.38 -28.47 1.52
C ILE A 326 7.04 -29.80 2.20
N LYS A 327 6.61 -30.82 1.43
CA LYS A 327 6.28 -32.12 1.96
C LYS A 327 7.51 -32.86 2.53
N GLU A 328 8.65 -32.75 1.87
CA GLU A 328 9.88 -33.48 2.22
C GLU A 328 10.61 -32.83 3.38
N ASN A 329 10.65 -31.49 3.42
CA ASN A 329 11.52 -30.71 4.31
C ASN A 329 10.74 -29.84 5.33
N GLY A 330 9.45 -29.62 5.08
CA GLY A 330 8.59 -28.76 5.87
C GLY A 330 8.13 -29.33 7.22
#